data_c240957eedc2e7ef20b6c6cd7ec00d0f
#
_entry.id   c240957eedc2e7ef20b6c6cd7ec00d0f
#
_cell.length_a   1.000
_cell.length_b   1.000
_cell.length_c   1.000
_cell.angle_alpha   90.00
_cell.angle_beta   90.00
_cell.angle_gamma   90.00
#
_symmetry.space_group_name_H-M   'P 1'
#
loop_
_entity.id
_entity.type
_entity.pdbx_description
1 polymer ?
#
loop_
_entity_poly.entity_id
_entity_poly.type
_entity_poly.pdbx_seq_one_letter_code
_entity_poly.pdbx_strand_id
1 'polypeptide(L)'
;MISRLFTCVLPLLHFCLSSGLYQPKTLPDIGDAEFIEECVRTHNGFRSGVNPPASNMLYMSWDPDLAKTARVQDAITSWYKEVRNYTYTTNSCSRICGHYTQVVWAQSYKVGCAVHFCPIVSYFSGTNAAHFVCNYGPAGNYRWHPYETGAACSKCNGERCTDNLCRNTERDKVISDSRWHPAWDRPACNEYCISVVVLRLLLLILTIVATWILPKYWSIAPATK
;
A
#
# COMPACT_ATOMS: atom_id res chain seq x y z
N MET A 1 40.43 26.96 -0.15
CA MET A 1 39.55 25.99 0.57
C MET A 1 38.04 26.14 0.28
N ILE A 2 37.62 27.09 -0.53
CA ILE A 2 36.19 27.40 -0.85
C ILE A 2 35.65 26.54 -2.00
N SER A 3 36.53 25.98 -2.85
CA SER A 3 36.13 25.23 -4.03
C SER A 3 35.58 23.83 -3.74
N ARG A 4 35.79 23.23 -2.56
CA ARG A 4 35.33 21.86 -2.25
C ARG A 4 33.96 21.81 -1.55
N LEU A 5 33.43 22.95 -1.11
CA LEU A 5 32.08 23.00 -0.49
C LEU A 5 30.95 23.13 -1.52
N PHE A 6 31.25 23.67 -2.71
CA PHE A 6 30.25 23.83 -3.77
C PHE A 6 29.94 22.52 -4.50
N THR A 7 30.84 21.53 -4.47
CA THR A 7 30.66 20.26 -5.17
C THR A 7 29.75 19.27 -4.43
N CYS A 8 29.47 19.49 -3.15
CA CYS A 8 28.58 18.59 -2.37
C CYS A 8 27.10 19.02 -2.33
N VAL A 9 26.79 20.27 -2.71
CA VAL A 9 25.40 20.79 -2.66
C VAL A 9 24.66 20.54 -3.98
N LEU A 10 25.35 20.54 -5.12
CA LEU A 10 24.72 20.30 -6.43
C LEU A 10 24.12 18.90 -6.62
N PRO A 11 24.72 17.79 -6.15
CA PRO A 11 24.10 16.48 -6.34
C PRO A 11 22.85 16.25 -5.50
N LEU A 12 22.66 16.99 -4.38
CA LEU A 12 21.47 16.88 -3.56
C LEU A 12 20.25 17.58 -4.16
N LEU A 13 20.45 18.56 -5.02
CA LEU A 13 19.36 19.24 -5.76
C LEU A 13 18.90 18.46 -6.99
N HIS A 14 19.73 17.58 -7.55
CA HIS A 14 19.35 16.75 -8.71
C HIS A 14 18.51 15.50 -8.33
N PHE A 15 18.50 15.10 -7.06
CA PHE A 15 17.73 13.94 -6.63
C PHE A 15 16.22 14.20 -6.48
N CYS A 16 15.79 15.46 -6.49
CA CYS A 16 14.35 15.82 -6.39
C CYS A 16 13.67 16.09 -7.73
N LEU A 17 14.36 16.04 -8.87
CA LEU A 17 13.81 16.41 -10.17
C LEU A 17 13.69 15.25 -11.18
N SER A 18 14.04 14.04 -10.79
CA SER A 18 13.83 12.86 -11.64
C SER A 18 12.53 12.12 -11.34
N SER A 19 11.42 12.83 -11.15
CA SER A 19 10.10 12.26 -11.40
C SER A 19 9.91 12.20 -12.92
N GLY A 20 10.56 11.19 -13.50
CA GLY A 20 10.49 10.92 -14.93
C GLY A 20 9.05 10.77 -15.38
N LEU A 21 8.76 11.45 -16.44
CA LEU A 21 7.60 11.34 -17.31
C LEU A 21 7.22 9.87 -17.57
N TYR A 22 6.43 9.30 -16.67
CA TYR A 22 5.75 8.05 -16.93
C TYR A 22 4.28 8.39 -17.22
N GLN A 23 3.80 8.02 -18.40
CA GLN A 23 2.41 8.18 -18.82
C GLN A 23 1.61 6.92 -18.43
N PRO A 24 0.85 6.93 -17.35
CA PRO A 24 0.06 5.76 -16.94
C PRO A 24 -1.32 5.74 -17.63
N LYS A 25 -1.39 5.95 -18.95
CA LYS A 25 -2.67 6.01 -19.67
C LYS A 25 -3.29 4.64 -20.01
N THR A 26 -2.70 3.54 -19.58
CA THR A 26 -3.16 2.17 -19.93
C THR A 26 -3.51 1.31 -18.73
N LEU A 27 -3.34 1.81 -17.51
CA LEU A 27 -3.69 1.07 -16.31
C LEU A 27 -5.00 1.57 -15.72
N PRO A 28 -5.87 0.68 -15.20
CA PRO A 28 -7.08 1.11 -14.53
C PRO A 28 -6.73 1.93 -13.28
N ASP A 29 -7.49 3.00 -13.06
CA ASP A 29 -7.43 3.78 -11.83
C ASP A 29 -8.13 3.02 -10.69
N ILE A 30 -7.72 3.26 -9.44
CA ILE A 30 -8.34 2.66 -8.25
C ILE A 30 -9.81 3.08 -8.06
N GLY A 31 -10.25 4.16 -8.70
CA GLY A 31 -11.62 4.64 -8.77
C GLY A 31 -12.39 4.15 -10.00
N ASP A 32 -11.76 3.38 -10.90
CA ASP A 32 -12.42 2.83 -12.08
C ASP A 32 -13.46 1.79 -11.68
N ALA A 33 -14.72 2.03 -12.07
CA ALA A 33 -15.85 1.21 -11.63
C ALA A 33 -15.78 -0.22 -12.17
N GLU A 34 -15.33 -0.42 -13.42
CA GLU A 34 -15.17 -1.74 -14.02
C GLU A 34 -14.05 -2.53 -13.34
N PHE A 35 -12.93 -1.88 -13.06
CA PHE A 35 -11.83 -2.48 -12.32
C PHE A 35 -12.25 -2.89 -10.90
N ILE A 36 -12.98 -2.03 -10.18
CA ILE A 36 -13.51 -2.31 -8.85
C ILE A 36 -14.45 -3.51 -8.88
N GLU A 37 -15.41 -3.48 -9.81
CA GLU A 37 -16.39 -4.58 -9.98
C GLU A 37 -15.68 -5.91 -10.30
N GLU A 38 -14.73 -5.91 -11.21
CA GLU A 38 -13.97 -7.10 -11.58
C GLU A 38 -13.19 -7.67 -10.38
N CYS A 39 -12.51 -6.80 -9.60
CA CYS A 39 -11.79 -7.23 -8.40
C CYS A 39 -12.75 -7.89 -7.39
N VAL A 40 -13.86 -7.25 -7.07
CA VAL A 40 -14.84 -7.75 -6.10
C VAL A 40 -15.52 -9.02 -6.60
N ARG A 41 -15.96 -9.04 -7.85
CA ARG A 41 -16.64 -10.17 -8.48
C ARG A 41 -15.74 -11.42 -8.51
N THR A 42 -14.48 -11.24 -8.89
CA THR A 42 -13.52 -12.34 -8.98
C THR A 42 -13.21 -12.93 -7.61
N HIS A 43 -13.01 -12.11 -6.59
CA HIS A 43 -12.85 -12.58 -5.22
C HIS A 43 -14.07 -13.39 -4.76
N ASN A 44 -15.26 -12.85 -4.91
CA ASN A 44 -16.49 -13.51 -4.44
C ASN A 44 -16.79 -14.79 -5.22
N GLY A 45 -16.46 -14.84 -6.51
CA GLY A 45 -16.55 -16.06 -7.31
C GLY A 45 -15.69 -17.20 -6.74
N PHE A 46 -14.46 -16.93 -6.38
CA PHE A 46 -13.58 -17.92 -5.77
C PHE A 46 -13.99 -18.30 -4.34
N ARG A 47 -14.45 -17.34 -3.56
CA ARG A 47 -14.87 -17.54 -2.16
C ARG A 47 -16.14 -18.38 -2.06
N SER A 48 -17.09 -18.17 -2.98
CA SER A 48 -18.36 -18.94 -3.02
C SER A 48 -18.18 -20.39 -3.46
N GLY A 49 -17.08 -20.68 -4.16
CA GLY A 49 -16.79 -22.00 -4.75
C GLY A 49 -15.73 -22.82 -4.02
N VAL A 50 -15.37 -22.49 -2.78
CA VAL A 50 -14.33 -23.25 -2.05
C VAL A 50 -14.74 -24.68 -1.79
N ASN A 51 -13.78 -25.61 -1.82
CA ASN A 51 -13.98 -27.01 -1.52
C ASN A 51 -12.95 -27.48 -0.47
N PRO A 52 -13.35 -28.00 0.69
CA PRO A 52 -14.72 -28.22 1.16
C PRO A 52 -15.53 -26.91 1.32
N PRO A 53 -16.89 -26.95 1.28
CA PRO A 53 -17.73 -25.75 1.40
C PRO A 53 -17.49 -25.00 2.73
N ALA A 54 -17.54 -23.68 2.70
CA ALA A 54 -17.39 -22.83 3.86
C ALA A 54 -18.74 -22.51 4.51
N SER A 55 -18.81 -22.65 5.84
CA SER A 55 -20.01 -22.34 6.62
C SER A 55 -20.14 -20.86 6.98
N ASN A 56 -19.03 -20.12 7.01
CA ASN A 56 -18.89 -18.76 7.59
C ASN A 56 -18.27 -17.75 6.63
N MET A 57 -18.27 -17.98 5.31
CA MET A 57 -17.62 -17.13 4.33
C MET A 57 -18.35 -15.80 4.17
N LEU A 58 -17.71 -14.71 4.58
CA LEU A 58 -18.24 -13.34 4.43
C LEU A 58 -18.10 -12.87 2.99
N TYR A 59 -19.07 -12.10 2.51
CA TYR A 59 -18.98 -11.41 1.22
C TYR A 59 -17.86 -10.37 1.25
N MET A 60 -17.06 -10.31 0.19
CA MET A 60 -15.99 -9.34 0.00
C MET A 60 -16.55 -8.08 -0.68
N SER A 61 -16.36 -6.91 -0.07
CA SER A 61 -16.72 -5.62 -0.64
C SER A 61 -15.50 -4.74 -0.83
N TRP A 62 -15.59 -3.75 -1.72
CA TRP A 62 -14.51 -2.81 -2.00
C TRP A 62 -14.24 -1.86 -0.83
N ASP A 63 -12.98 -1.54 -0.64
CA ASP A 63 -12.53 -0.52 0.30
C ASP A 63 -11.50 0.39 -0.42
N PRO A 64 -11.89 1.63 -0.73
CA PRO A 64 -11.02 2.56 -1.45
C PRO A 64 -9.79 2.98 -0.64
N ASP A 65 -9.82 2.92 0.68
CA ASP A 65 -8.68 3.28 1.51
C ASP A 65 -7.64 2.16 1.52
N LEU A 66 -8.07 0.90 1.50
CA LEU A 66 -7.17 -0.23 1.27
C LEU A 66 -6.55 -0.18 -0.15
N ALA A 67 -7.30 0.27 -1.16
CA ALA A 67 -6.80 0.41 -2.52
C ALA A 67 -5.68 1.46 -2.61
N LYS A 68 -5.80 2.59 -1.94
CA LYS A 68 -4.77 3.64 -1.89
C LYS A 68 -3.43 3.14 -1.34
N THR A 69 -3.43 2.10 -0.52
CA THR A 69 -2.22 1.51 0.06
C THR A 69 -1.66 0.33 -0.73
N ALA A 70 -2.41 -0.15 -1.73
CA ALA A 70 -2.03 -1.33 -2.49
C ALA A 70 -0.87 -1.01 -3.46
N ARG A 71 0.10 -1.89 -3.50
CA ARG A 71 1.21 -1.90 -4.47
C ARG A 71 1.45 -3.32 -4.98
N VAL A 72 1.06 -3.66 -6.11
CA VAL A 72 1.50 -4.25 -7.36
C VAL A 72 1.79 -5.76 -7.46
N GLN A 73 1.02 -6.63 -8.01
CA GLN A 73 1.21 -7.62 -9.08
C GLN A 73 0.17 -8.74 -9.21
N ASP A 74 -0.05 -9.02 -10.44
CA ASP A 74 -0.91 -9.93 -11.20
C ASP A 74 -1.42 -11.17 -10.48
N ALA A 75 -2.55 -11.22 -10.37
CA ALA A 75 -3.88 -11.65 -10.74
C ALA A 75 -4.47 -12.61 -9.69
N ILE A 76 -5.56 -12.17 -9.11
CA ILE A 76 -6.41 -12.93 -8.17
C ILE A 76 -6.60 -14.37 -8.62
N THR A 77 -6.73 -14.60 -9.93
CA THR A 77 -6.80 -15.94 -10.52
C THR A 77 -5.51 -16.75 -10.31
N SER A 78 -4.35 -16.15 -10.43
CA SER A 78 -3.06 -16.82 -10.18
C SER A 78 -2.89 -17.15 -8.70
N TRP A 79 -3.32 -16.25 -7.83
CA TRP A 79 -3.37 -16.48 -6.38
C TRP A 79 -4.30 -17.63 -6.01
N TYR A 80 -5.50 -17.68 -6.62
CA TYR A 80 -6.41 -18.78 -6.38
C TYR A 80 -5.87 -20.12 -6.87
N LYS A 81 -5.12 -20.16 -7.98
CA LYS A 81 -4.51 -21.40 -8.49
C LYS A 81 -3.52 -22.05 -7.51
N GLU A 82 -3.05 -21.33 -6.49
CA GLU A 82 -2.24 -21.90 -5.41
C GLU A 82 -3.03 -22.90 -4.55
N VAL A 83 -4.37 -22.98 -4.69
CA VAL A 83 -5.22 -24.01 -4.06
C VAL A 83 -4.66 -25.42 -4.23
N ARG A 84 -4.02 -25.71 -5.36
CA ARG A 84 -3.36 -27.00 -5.64
C ARG A 84 -2.23 -27.35 -4.68
N ASN A 85 -1.68 -26.34 -3.99
CA ASN A 85 -0.59 -26.48 -3.04
C ASN A 85 -1.10 -26.50 -1.58
N TYR A 86 -2.40 -26.28 -1.35
CA TYR A 86 -2.99 -26.19 -0.02
C TYR A 86 -3.77 -27.45 0.32
N THR A 87 -3.51 -28.01 1.48
CA THR A 87 -4.25 -29.16 2.02
C THR A 87 -5.07 -28.68 3.21
N TYR A 88 -6.39 -28.64 3.04
CA TYR A 88 -7.31 -28.13 4.06
C TYR A 88 -7.23 -28.93 5.36
N THR A 89 -7.28 -30.28 5.28
CA THR A 89 -7.35 -31.16 6.45
C THR A 89 -6.18 -30.99 7.42
N THR A 90 -5.00 -30.65 6.91
CA THR A 90 -3.78 -30.45 7.70
C THR A 90 -3.42 -28.98 7.85
N ASN A 91 -4.18 -28.06 7.24
CA ASN A 91 -3.88 -26.65 7.16
C ASN A 91 -2.42 -26.38 6.75
N SER A 92 -1.97 -27.02 5.71
CA SER A 92 -0.58 -26.97 5.27
C SER A 92 -0.43 -26.73 3.78
N CYS A 93 0.73 -26.15 3.43
CA CYS A 93 1.10 -25.87 2.06
C CYS A 93 2.26 -26.76 1.64
N SER A 94 2.15 -27.42 0.50
CA SER A 94 3.28 -28.14 -0.14
C SER A 94 4.26 -27.20 -0.85
N ARG A 95 3.77 -26.01 -1.26
CA ARG A 95 4.51 -24.90 -1.85
C ARG A 95 3.86 -23.60 -1.40
N ILE A 96 4.19 -22.45 -2.02
CA ILE A 96 3.52 -21.18 -1.75
C ILE A 96 2.01 -21.34 -1.95
N CYS A 97 1.22 -20.98 -0.95
CA CYS A 97 -0.24 -20.96 -0.99
C CYS A 97 -0.85 -19.80 -0.18
N GLY A 98 -0.03 -18.86 0.28
CA GLY A 98 -0.48 -17.74 1.11
C GLY A 98 -1.40 -16.76 0.38
N HIS A 99 -1.26 -16.62 -0.93
CA HIS A 99 -2.19 -15.79 -1.69
C HIS A 99 -3.57 -16.45 -1.77
N TYR A 100 -3.64 -17.75 -2.05
CA TYR A 100 -4.89 -18.50 -2.04
C TYR A 100 -5.60 -18.39 -0.69
N THR A 101 -4.89 -18.67 0.42
CA THR A 101 -5.50 -18.67 1.75
C THR A 101 -6.02 -17.28 2.13
N GLN A 102 -5.36 -16.20 1.67
CA GLN A 102 -5.85 -14.84 1.87
C GLN A 102 -7.10 -14.55 1.02
N VAL A 103 -7.12 -14.92 -0.26
CA VAL A 103 -8.30 -14.73 -1.14
C VAL A 103 -9.54 -15.38 -0.55
N VAL A 104 -9.39 -16.56 0.04
CA VAL A 104 -10.52 -17.33 0.63
C VAL A 104 -10.60 -17.19 2.16
N TRP A 105 -9.96 -16.19 2.75
CA TRP A 105 -10.05 -15.94 4.20
C TRP A 105 -11.44 -15.47 4.56
N ALA A 106 -12.21 -16.29 5.30
CA ALA A 106 -13.62 -16.06 5.54
C ALA A 106 -13.92 -14.72 6.21
N GLN A 107 -13.10 -14.32 7.17
CA GLN A 107 -13.29 -13.10 7.96
C GLN A 107 -12.78 -11.82 7.27
N SER A 108 -12.01 -11.92 6.20
CA SER A 108 -11.67 -10.76 5.37
C SER A 108 -12.87 -10.42 4.50
N TYR A 109 -13.46 -9.24 4.71
CA TYR A 109 -14.66 -8.78 4.00
C TYR A 109 -14.49 -7.45 3.28
N LYS A 110 -13.31 -6.84 3.38
CA LYS A 110 -12.92 -5.65 2.63
C LYS A 110 -11.70 -5.96 1.78
N VAL A 111 -11.69 -5.45 0.57
CA VAL A 111 -10.56 -5.53 -0.35
C VAL A 111 -10.37 -4.20 -1.07
N GLY A 112 -9.13 -3.80 -1.23
CA GLY A 112 -8.73 -2.70 -2.08
C GLY A 112 -7.53 -3.11 -2.90
N CYS A 113 -7.64 -2.99 -4.21
CA CYS A 113 -6.61 -3.40 -5.16
C CYS A 113 -6.10 -2.19 -5.96
N ALA A 114 -4.85 -2.28 -6.41
CA ALA A 114 -4.26 -1.32 -7.33
C ALA A 114 -3.27 -2.00 -8.26
N VAL A 115 -3.02 -1.36 -9.40
CA VAL A 115 -2.03 -1.78 -10.38
C VAL A 115 -1.07 -0.62 -10.65
N HIS A 116 0.22 -0.93 -10.81
CA HIS A 116 1.25 0.07 -11.08
C HIS A 116 2.36 -0.51 -11.94
N PHE A 117 2.94 0.26 -12.86
CA PHE A 117 4.16 -0.15 -13.57
C PHE A 117 5.40 0.23 -12.79
N CYS A 118 6.29 -0.74 -12.60
CA CYS A 118 7.61 -0.53 -12.06
C CYS A 118 8.66 -0.77 -13.14
N PRO A 119 9.54 0.21 -13.42
CA PRO A 119 10.61 0.04 -14.41
C PRO A 119 11.60 -1.04 -14.00
N ILE A 120 11.81 -1.24 -12.71
CA ILE A 120 12.69 -2.27 -12.14
C ILE A 120 11.98 -2.91 -10.95
N VAL A 121 12.01 -4.24 -10.89
CA VAL A 121 11.46 -5.02 -9.79
C VAL A 121 12.54 -5.98 -9.28
N SER A 122 12.78 -5.97 -7.97
CA SER A 122 13.73 -6.89 -7.34
C SER A 122 13.34 -8.34 -7.62
N TYR A 123 14.32 -9.15 -7.97
CA TYR A 123 14.14 -10.57 -8.31
C TYR A 123 13.36 -10.86 -9.60
N PHE A 124 13.12 -9.85 -10.43
CA PHE A 124 12.53 -10.00 -11.76
C PHE A 124 13.52 -9.55 -12.82
N SER A 125 13.84 -10.43 -13.79
CA SER A 125 14.85 -10.16 -14.82
C SER A 125 14.37 -9.27 -15.95
N GLY A 126 13.06 -8.96 -16.00
CA GLY A 126 12.47 -8.07 -17.01
C GLY A 126 12.41 -6.63 -16.54
N THR A 127 12.25 -5.70 -17.50
CA THR A 127 11.97 -4.28 -17.25
C THR A 127 10.49 -3.98 -17.50
N ASN A 128 9.96 -2.92 -16.87
CA ASN A 128 8.58 -2.45 -17.04
C ASN A 128 7.53 -3.51 -16.68
N ALA A 129 7.63 -4.07 -15.48
CA ALA A 129 6.65 -5.00 -14.97
C ALA A 129 5.40 -4.27 -14.47
N ALA A 130 4.23 -4.68 -14.95
CA ALA A 130 2.96 -4.31 -14.32
C ALA A 130 2.80 -5.15 -13.06
N HIS A 131 2.57 -4.49 -11.99
CA HIS A 131 2.37 -5.12 -10.73
C HIS A 131 0.91 -4.91 -10.24
N PHE A 132 0.25 -5.88 -9.62
CA PHE A 132 -1.10 -5.86 -9.05
C PHE A 132 -1.09 -6.30 -7.59
N VAL A 133 -1.65 -5.52 -6.67
CA VAL A 133 -1.75 -5.88 -5.25
C VAL A 133 -3.16 -5.68 -4.75
N CYS A 134 -3.56 -6.51 -3.81
CA CYS A 134 -4.74 -6.29 -3.00
C CYS A 134 -4.37 -6.30 -1.51
N ASN A 135 -4.92 -5.34 -0.79
CA ASN A 135 -4.93 -5.31 0.65
C ASN A 135 -6.30 -5.79 1.15
N TYR A 136 -6.32 -6.41 2.32
CA TYR A 136 -7.52 -7.03 2.86
C TYR A 136 -7.82 -6.53 4.27
N GLY A 137 -9.08 -6.32 4.56
CA GLY A 137 -9.58 -5.94 5.87
C GLY A 137 -10.71 -6.87 6.35
N PRO A 138 -10.62 -7.43 7.57
CA PRO A 138 -9.41 -7.65 8.36
C PRO A 138 -8.36 -8.48 7.64
N ALA A 139 -7.10 -8.40 8.08
CA ALA A 139 -6.03 -9.24 7.56
C ALA A 139 -6.32 -10.72 7.82
N GLY A 140 -5.81 -11.59 6.95
CA GLY A 140 -5.89 -13.03 7.07
C GLY A 140 -4.53 -13.69 7.29
N ASN A 141 -4.41 -14.92 6.83
CA ASN A 141 -3.18 -15.72 6.88
C ASN A 141 -2.62 -15.97 8.29
N TYR A 142 -3.50 -16.07 9.27
CA TYR A 142 -3.14 -16.54 10.59
C TYR A 142 -2.88 -18.06 10.61
N ARG A 143 -2.48 -18.62 11.76
CA ARG A 143 -2.09 -20.03 11.89
C ARG A 143 -3.26 -21.03 11.88
N TRP A 144 -4.50 -20.59 11.73
CA TRP A 144 -5.69 -21.44 11.63
C TRP A 144 -6.21 -21.49 10.21
N HIS A 145 -7.24 -22.32 9.98
CA HIS A 145 -7.85 -22.48 8.67
C HIS A 145 -8.42 -21.16 8.14
N PRO A 146 -8.35 -20.92 6.83
CA PRO A 146 -8.88 -19.70 6.22
C PRO A 146 -10.40 -19.56 6.35
N TYR A 147 -11.12 -20.65 6.54
CA TYR A 147 -12.56 -20.69 6.75
C TYR A 147 -12.96 -21.94 7.53
N GLU A 148 -14.19 -21.96 8.04
CA GLU A 148 -14.76 -23.14 8.66
C GLU A 148 -15.57 -23.95 7.66
N THR A 149 -15.38 -25.28 7.64
CA THR A 149 -16.15 -26.19 6.77
C THR A 149 -17.53 -26.42 7.31
N GLY A 150 -18.47 -26.70 6.42
CA GLY A 150 -19.86 -27.02 6.72
C GLY A 150 -20.79 -26.64 5.57
N ALA A 151 -22.06 -26.84 5.75
CA ALA A 151 -23.03 -26.37 4.77
C ALA A 151 -22.87 -24.88 4.53
N ALA A 152 -22.85 -24.45 3.28
CA ALA A 152 -22.65 -23.04 2.94
C ALA A 152 -23.62 -22.14 3.72
N CYS A 153 -23.13 -21.04 4.23
CA CYS A 153 -23.88 -20.07 5.04
C CYS A 153 -24.42 -20.58 6.40
N SER A 154 -24.15 -21.82 6.79
CA SER A 154 -24.73 -22.36 8.03
C SER A 154 -24.27 -21.60 9.30
N LYS A 155 -23.22 -20.79 9.21
CA LYS A 155 -22.68 -19.94 10.27
C LYS A 155 -22.66 -18.45 9.92
N CYS A 156 -23.60 -17.98 9.12
CA CYS A 156 -23.76 -16.55 8.82
C CYS A 156 -24.32 -15.71 10.00
N ASN A 157 -24.65 -16.34 11.13
CA ASN A 157 -25.11 -15.65 12.34
C ASN A 157 -26.28 -14.67 12.11
N GLY A 158 -27.28 -15.11 11.30
CA GLY A 158 -28.46 -14.31 10.97
C GLY A 158 -28.28 -13.38 9.75
N GLU A 159 -27.11 -13.31 9.18
CA GLU A 159 -26.89 -12.58 7.92
C GLU A 159 -27.48 -13.32 6.73
N ARG A 160 -27.80 -12.59 5.66
CA ARG A 160 -28.39 -13.14 4.45
C ARG A 160 -27.37 -14.00 3.68
N CYS A 161 -27.73 -15.22 3.34
CA CYS A 161 -26.95 -16.04 2.42
C CYS A 161 -27.25 -15.66 0.96
N THR A 162 -26.23 -15.31 0.20
CA THR A 162 -26.31 -15.05 -1.24
C THR A 162 -25.07 -15.65 -1.90
N ASP A 163 -25.25 -16.52 -2.88
CA ASP A 163 -24.16 -17.20 -3.61
C ASP A 163 -23.13 -17.84 -2.66
N ASN A 164 -23.60 -18.58 -1.65
CA ASN A 164 -22.79 -19.22 -0.61
C ASN A 164 -21.98 -18.25 0.28
N LEU A 165 -22.33 -16.97 0.28
CA LEU A 165 -21.63 -15.92 1.05
C LEU A 165 -22.58 -15.25 2.04
N CYS A 166 -22.09 -14.95 3.24
CA CYS A 166 -22.82 -14.20 4.25
C CYS A 166 -22.80 -12.70 3.88
N ARG A 167 -23.96 -12.13 3.60
CA ARG A 167 -24.16 -10.73 3.23
C ARG A 167 -24.70 -9.91 4.38
N ASN A 168 -24.13 -8.74 4.60
CA ASN A 168 -24.61 -7.75 5.58
C ASN A 168 -24.58 -6.37 4.95
N THR A 169 -25.73 -5.72 4.84
CA THR A 169 -25.87 -4.42 4.15
C THR A 169 -24.99 -3.34 4.73
N GLU A 170 -24.82 -3.29 6.05
CA GLU A 170 -23.98 -2.26 6.69
C GLU A 170 -22.48 -2.56 6.52
N ARG A 171 -22.06 -3.78 6.79
CA ARG A 171 -20.68 -4.20 6.63
C ARG A 171 -20.20 -4.10 5.17
N ASP A 172 -21.06 -4.43 4.22
CA ASP A 172 -20.72 -4.50 2.81
C ASP A 172 -20.72 -3.11 2.14
N LYS A 173 -21.14 -2.04 2.84
CA LYS A 173 -21.08 -0.66 2.31
C LYS A 173 -19.64 -0.26 1.97
N VAL A 174 -19.49 0.41 0.84
CA VAL A 174 -18.24 1.10 0.50
C VAL A 174 -18.18 2.38 1.33
N ILE A 175 -17.22 2.45 2.24
CA ILE A 175 -16.98 3.62 3.09
C ILE A 175 -15.58 4.14 2.74
N SER A 176 -15.48 5.43 2.41
CA SER A 176 -14.21 6.11 2.22
C SER A 176 -14.09 7.20 3.27
N ASP A 177 -13.02 7.19 4.05
CA ASP A 177 -12.65 8.37 4.86
C ASP A 177 -11.90 9.34 3.96
N SER A 178 -12.56 10.40 3.55
CA SER A 178 -11.96 11.46 2.72
C SER A 178 -10.78 12.17 3.38
N ARG A 179 -10.59 12.01 4.69
CA ARG A 179 -9.49 12.59 5.46
C ARG A 179 -8.30 11.65 5.59
N TRP A 180 -8.50 10.36 5.27
CA TRP A 180 -7.44 9.39 5.35
C TRP A 180 -6.55 9.46 4.11
N HIS A 181 -5.26 9.64 4.32
CA HIS A 181 -4.23 9.59 3.29
C HIS A 181 -3.11 8.66 3.73
N PRO A 182 -2.61 7.79 2.84
CA PRO A 182 -1.44 6.97 3.13
C PRO A 182 -0.23 7.85 3.48
N ALA A 183 0.68 7.32 4.29
CA ALA A 183 1.81 8.09 4.80
C ALA A 183 2.71 8.69 3.69
N TRP A 184 2.77 8.06 2.52
CA TRP A 184 3.52 8.54 1.35
C TRP A 184 2.76 9.56 0.49
N ASP A 185 1.44 9.69 0.67
CA ASP A 185 0.60 10.67 -0.03
C ASP A 185 0.52 12.00 0.74
N ARG A 186 1.14 12.02 1.91
CA ARG A 186 1.31 13.28 2.65
C ARG A 186 2.26 14.16 1.86
N PRO A 187 1.96 15.46 1.74
CA PRO A 187 2.88 16.39 1.09
C PRO A 187 4.27 16.18 1.68
N ALA A 188 5.27 16.05 0.78
CA ALA A 188 6.65 15.72 1.14
C ALA A 188 7.23 16.65 2.24
N CYS A 189 6.57 17.78 2.48
CA CYS A 189 6.93 18.72 3.51
C CYS A 189 5.64 19.29 4.15
N ASN A 190 5.29 18.80 5.33
CA ASN A 190 4.23 19.38 6.16
C ASN A 190 4.75 20.65 6.88
N GLU A 191 3.90 21.35 7.62
CA GLU A 191 4.27 22.57 8.36
C GLU A 191 5.49 22.38 9.29
N TYR A 192 5.62 21.21 9.90
CA TYR A 192 6.78 20.86 10.71
C TYR A 192 8.06 20.76 9.86
N CYS A 193 7.98 20.10 8.71
CA CYS A 193 9.09 20.00 7.77
C CYS A 193 9.51 21.38 7.26
N ILE A 194 8.56 22.24 6.90
CA ILE A 194 8.81 23.63 6.48
C ILE A 194 9.51 24.38 7.59
N SER A 195 9.02 24.28 8.82
CA SER A 195 9.63 24.93 10.00
C SER A 195 11.07 24.49 10.24
N VAL A 196 11.35 23.18 10.11
CA VAL A 196 12.70 22.62 10.24
C VAL A 196 13.64 23.13 9.13
N VAL A 197 13.15 23.16 7.87
CA VAL A 197 13.94 23.68 6.74
C VAL A 197 14.25 25.17 6.93
N VAL A 198 13.25 25.98 7.29
CA VAL A 198 13.42 27.41 7.55
C VAL A 198 14.40 27.64 8.70
N LEU A 199 14.24 26.91 9.81
CA LEU A 199 15.16 27.01 10.95
C LEU A 199 16.61 26.66 10.57
N ARG A 200 16.82 25.62 9.79
CA ARG A 200 18.15 25.22 9.30
C ARG A 200 18.75 26.29 8.41
N LEU A 201 17.98 26.90 7.51
CA LEU A 201 18.46 28.00 6.66
C LEU A 201 18.83 29.23 7.50
N LEU A 202 18.02 29.61 8.49
CA LEU A 202 18.31 30.70 9.40
C LEU A 202 19.59 30.46 10.21
N LEU A 203 19.78 29.24 10.73
CA LEU A 203 21.00 28.87 11.46
C LEU A 203 22.24 28.93 10.56
N LEU A 204 22.12 28.47 9.29
CA LEU A 204 23.20 28.58 8.32
C LEU A 204 23.56 30.04 8.03
N ILE A 205 22.59 30.93 7.84
CA ILE A 205 22.79 32.35 7.63
C ILE A 205 23.46 32.98 8.87
N LEU A 206 22.96 32.66 10.06
CA LEU A 206 23.53 33.15 11.31
C LEU A 206 24.99 32.69 11.51
N THR A 207 25.31 31.44 11.19
CA THR A 207 26.70 30.96 11.26
C THR A 207 27.61 31.65 10.26
N ILE A 208 27.15 31.89 9.02
CA ILE A 208 27.90 32.64 8.02
C ILE A 208 28.14 34.09 8.49
N VAL A 209 27.07 34.73 8.96
CA VAL A 209 27.18 36.12 9.49
C VAL A 209 28.14 36.17 10.68
N ALA A 210 28.02 35.26 11.63
CA ALA A 210 28.87 35.18 12.79
C ALA A 210 30.35 34.96 12.40
N THR A 211 30.60 34.06 11.46
CA THR A 211 31.98 33.73 11.04
C THR A 211 32.64 34.82 10.17
N TRP A 212 31.87 35.59 9.42
CA TRP A 212 32.37 36.59 8.49
C TRP A 212 32.34 38.00 9.08
N ILE A 213 31.33 38.32 9.88
CA ILE A 213 31.14 39.69 10.40
C ILE A 213 31.79 39.86 11.75
N LEU A 214 31.60 38.97 12.71
CA LEU A 214 32.13 39.10 14.06
C LEU A 214 33.66 39.26 14.10
N PRO A 215 34.47 38.52 13.33
CA PRO A 215 35.94 38.72 13.34
C PRO A 215 36.35 40.08 12.84
N LYS A 216 35.61 40.70 11.91
CA LYS A 216 35.89 42.04 11.38
C LYS A 216 35.64 43.13 12.43
N TYR A 217 34.60 42.97 13.23
CA TYR A 217 34.32 43.94 14.30
C TYR A 217 35.19 43.74 15.52
N TRP A 218 35.62 42.53 15.86
CA TRP A 218 36.48 42.25 17.00
C TRP A 218 37.94 42.70 16.76
N SER A 219 38.39 42.72 15.51
CA SER A 219 39.73 43.19 15.14
C SER A 219 39.85 44.73 15.14
N ILE A 220 38.75 45.47 15.33
CA ILE A 220 38.69 46.92 15.35
C ILE A 220 38.68 47.50 16.79
N ALA A 221 38.52 46.65 17.82
CA ALA A 221 38.57 47.11 19.20
C ALA A 221 40.01 47.48 19.56
N PRO A 222 40.34 48.77 19.82
CA PRO A 222 41.70 49.17 20.19
C PRO A 222 42.02 48.54 21.54
N ALA A 223 43.23 47.96 21.63
CA ALA A 223 43.80 47.56 22.90
C ALA A 223 44.01 48.80 23.74
N THR A 224 43.09 49.10 24.65
CA THR A 224 43.30 50.08 25.69
C THR A 224 44.34 49.55 26.67
N LYS A 225 45.52 50.24 26.70
CA LYS A 225 46.56 50.05 27.73
C LYS A 225 46.05 50.50 29.08
#